data_828dc318f41e568049c6c30289edbea1
#
_entry.id   828dc318f41e568049c6c30289edbea1
#
_cell.length_a   1.000
_cell.length_b   1.000
_cell.length_c   1.000
_cell.angle_alpha   90.00
_cell.angle_beta   90.00
_cell.angle_gamma   90.00
#
_symmetry.space_group_name_H-M   'P 1'
#
loop_
_entity.id
_entity.type
_entity.pdbx_description
1 polymer ?
#
loop_
_entity_poly.entity_id
_entity_poly.type
_entity_poly.pdbx_seq_one_letter_code
_entity_poly.pdbx_strand_id
1 'polypeptide(L)'
;EIATSSLEWILDNLTKDTEVYHCKQKENNYINGFLNDYAFLIFALLNHYITTSNEKYLYKAIKFNNEMFKKIYYNDKLFFTSNYSDNLILQVEDKYDNATPSGLSITYENLLLLYNITGEFEYTKLREELFNIYKSEISLKPHLFSFFLYSNLNSKRKFFIVTLEDEINAIKDELINEMIPISNIIFLKNNDKHSKIKYQLCVNKNCIIIKDKKDLITYIKKEMII
;
A
#
# COMPACT_ATOMS: atom_id res chain seq x y z
N GLU A 1 -0.57 17.68 8.03
CA GLU A 1 0.45 18.64 7.54
C GLU A 1 1.86 18.05 7.58
N ILE A 2 2.38 17.59 8.74
CA ILE A 2 3.76 17.07 8.87
C ILE A 2 4.02 15.91 7.91
N ALA A 3 3.15 14.91 7.86
CA ALA A 3 3.32 13.76 6.96
C ALA A 3 3.37 14.18 5.49
N THR A 4 2.52 15.14 5.08
CA THR A 4 2.51 15.68 3.72
C THR A 4 3.82 16.37 3.40
N SER A 5 4.28 17.26 4.30
CA SER A 5 5.54 17.99 4.10
C SER A 5 6.75 17.06 4.01
N SER A 6 6.80 16.03 4.85
CA SER A 6 7.88 15.04 4.82
C SER A 6 7.87 14.21 3.53
N LEU A 7 6.68 13.80 3.08
CA LEU A 7 6.53 13.03 1.85
C LEU A 7 6.90 13.86 0.60
N GLU A 8 6.45 15.12 0.52
CA GLU A 8 6.84 16.03 -0.56
C GLU A 8 8.35 16.29 -0.55
N TRP A 9 8.96 16.47 0.63
CA TRP A 9 10.40 16.64 0.73
C TRP A 9 11.16 15.42 0.17
N ILE A 10 10.73 14.19 0.48
CA ILE A 10 11.32 12.95 -0.07
C ILE A 10 11.16 12.94 -1.59
N LEU A 11 9.96 13.26 -2.09
CA LEU A 11 9.69 13.29 -3.53
C LEU A 11 10.54 14.30 -4.27
N ASP A 12 10.82 15.46 -3.67
CA ASP A 12 11.59 16.53 -4.30
C ASP A 12 13.12 16.31 -4.20
N ASN A 13 13.60 15.64 -3.16
CA ASN A 13 15.03 15.53 -2.86
C ASN A 13 15.61 14.13 -3.09
N LEU A 14 14.81 13.08 -2.96
CA LEU A 14 15.26 11.69 -3.06
C LEU A 14 14.57 10.92 -4.20
N THR A 15 13.89 11.61 -5.12
CA THR A 15 13.37 10.96 -6.34
C THR A 15 13.63 11.81 -7.57
N LYS A 16 13.76 11.15 -8.72
CA LYS A 16 13.82 11.81 -10.02
C LYS A 16 13.09 10.93 -11.04
N ASP A 17 12.03 11.48 -11.67
CA ASP A 17 11.11 10.73 -12.54
C ASP A 17 10.50 9.51 -11.84
N THR A 18 11.04 8.32 -12.10
CA THR A 18 10.65 7.05 -11.44
C THR A 18 11.78 6.45 -10.60
N GLU A 19 12.93 7.12 -10.56
CA GLU A 19 14.06 6.71 -9.74
C GLU A 19 13.87 7.11 -8.29
N VAL A 20 14.21 6.20 -7.37
CA VAL A 20 14.31 6.48 -5.94
C VAL A 20 15.76 6.40 -5.54
N TYR A 21 16.19 7.30 -4.68
CA TYR A 21 17.54 7.35 -4.15
C TYR A 21 17.52 7.03 -2.65
N HIS A 22 18.45 6.20 -2.22
CA HIS A 22 18.64 5.89 -0.80
C HIS A 22 19.10 7.13 -0.02
N CYS A 23 20.07 7.84 -0.56
CA CYS A 23 20.53 9.11 0.01
C CYS A 23 21.21 9.99 -1.05
N LYS A 24 21.29 11.28 -0.70
CA LYS A 24 22.08 12.27 -1.43
C LYS A 24 23.41 12.48 -0.70
N GLN A 25 24.50 12.22 -1.38
CA GLN A 25 25.86 12.54 -0.93
C GLN A 25 26.24 13.99 -1.29
N LYS A 26 27.43 14.42 -0.90
CA LYS A 26 27.97 15.72 -1.33
C LYS A 26 28.10 15.78 -2.86
N GLU A 27 28.02 17.00 -3.43
CA GLU A 27 28.23 17.27 -4.85
C GLU A 27 27.19 16.64 -5.82
N ASN A 28 25.93 16.52 -5.38
CA ASN A 28 24.85 15.92 -6.18
C ASN A 28 25.10 14.45 -6.60
N ASN A 29 25.94 13.74 -5.88
CA ASN A 29 26.07 12.30 -6.01
C ASN A 29 24.97 11.60 -5.24
N TYR A 30 24.26 10.67 -5.89
CA TYR A 30 23.16 9.93 -5.31
C TYR A 30 23.48 8.45 -5.24
N ILE A 31 23.10 7.80 -4.16
CA ILE A 31 23.10 6.33 -4.07
C ILE A 31 21.71 5.86 -4.52
N ASN A 32 21.69 4.94 -5.49
CA ASN A 32 20.45 4.35 -5.99
C ASN A 32 19.67 3.67 -4.86
N GLY A 33 18.36 3.79 -4.92
CA GLY A 33 17.47 3.19 -3.94
C GLY A 33 17.48 1.66 -4.00
N PHE A 34 17.33 1.08 -2.84
CA PHE A 34 17.17 -0.36 -2.61
C PHE A 34 15.68 -0.74 -2.57
N LEU A 35 15.39 -2.03 -2.47
CA LEU A 35 14.02 -2.55 -2.34
C LEU A 35 13.23 -1.82 -1.23
N ASN A 36 13.86 -1.62 -0.08
CA ASN A 36 13.22 -0.95 1.06
C ASN A 36 12.83 0.50 0.74
N ASP A 37 13.71 1.24 0.07
CA ASP A 37 13.43 2.64 -0.26
C ASP A 37 12.20 2.76 -1.17
N TYR A 38 12.12 1.92 -2.20
CA TYR A 38 10.93 1.84 -3.05
C TYR A 38 9.71 1.37 -2.29
N ALA A 39 9.80 0.24 -1.59
CA ALA A 39 8.66 -0.38 -0.92
C ALA A 39 8.02 0.54 0.12
N PHE A 40 8.81 1.17 0.99
CA PHE A 40 8.31 2.08 2.01
C PHE A 40 7.81 3.40 1.43
N LEU A 41 8.44 3.94 0.38
CA LEU A 41 7.93 5.13 -0.31
C LEU A 41 6.56 4.85 -0.95
N ILE A 42 6.41 3.73 -1.65
CA ILE A 42 5.14 3.31 -2.25
C ILE A 42 4.07 3.14 -1.15
N PHE A 43 4.42 2.50 -0.04
CA PHE A 43 3.52 2.32 1.10
C PHE A 43 3.07 3.66 1.68
N ALA A 44 3.99 4.60 1.86
CA ALA A 44 3.68 5.96 2.33
C ALA A 44 2.75 6.70 1.37
N LEU A 45 3.01 6.63 0.06
CA LEU A 45 2.18 7.25 -0.98
C LEU A 45 0.76 6.67 -1.00
N LEU A 46 0.62 5.35 -0.93
CA LEU A 46 -0.69 4.68 -0.91
C LEU A 46 -1.50 5.05 0.34
N ASN A 47 -0.88 5.03 1.52
CA ASN A 47 -1.54 5.43 2.76
C ASN A 47 -1.89 6.93 2.76
N HIS A 48 -1.04 7.76 2.17
CA HIS A 48 -1.33 9.18 2.02
C HIS A 48 -2.50 9.43 1.06
N TYR A 49 -2.57 8.67 -0.06
CA TYR A 49 -3.74 8.68 -0.95
C TYR A 49 -5.02 8.25 -0.21
N ILE A 50 -4.99 7.14 0.52
CA ILE A 50 -6.14 6.65 1.30
C ILE A 50 -6.62 7.72 2.28
N THR A 51 -5.70 8.48 2.89
CA THR A 51 -6.02 9.51 3.87
C THR A 51 -6.55 10.79 3.24
N THR A 52 -5.93 11.25 2.14
CA THR A 52 -6.20 12.56 1.54
C THR A 52 -7.09 12.51 0.32
N SER A 53 -7.26 11.34 -0.29
CA SER A 53 -7.93 11.12 -1.58
C SER A 53 -7.31 11.93 -2.74
N ASN A 54 -6.04 12.36 -2.61
CA ASN A 54 -5.33 13.09 -3.64
C ASN A 54 -4.66 12.12 -4.63
N GLU A 55 -5.18 12.09 -5.85
CA GLU A 55 -4.76 11.16 -6.92
C GLU A 55 -3.29 11.29 -7.33
N LYS A 56 -2.65 12.44 -7.08
CA LYS A 56 -1.21 12.64 -7.30
C LYS A 56 -0.37 11.52 -6.66
N TYR A 57 -0.72 11.14 -5.43
CA TYR A 57 0.03 10.14 -4.67
C TYR A 57 -0.22 8.72 -5.18
N LEU A 58 -1.44 8.40 -5.59
CA LEU A 58 -1.74 7.11 -6.22
C LEU A 58 -0.97 6.96 -7.53
N TYR A 59 -1.00 7.98 -8.39
CA TYR A 59 -0.27 7.97 -9.65
C TYR A 59 1.24 7.76 -9.46
N LYS A 60 1.84 8.45 -8.47
CA LYS A 60 3.25 8.26 -8.13
C LYS A 60 3.53 6.86 -7.59
N ALA A 61 2.66 6.34 -6.70
CA ALA A 61 2.80 4.99 -6.17
C ALA A 61 2.81 3.92 -7.27
N ILE A 62 1.90 4.01 -8.24
CA ILE A 62 1.84 3.09 -9.38
C ILE A 62 3.14 3.18 -10.21
N LYS A 63 3.61 4.39 -10.51
CA LYS A 63 4.86 4.58 -11.27
C LYS A 63 6.06 3.99 -10.57
N PHE A 64 6.24 4.27 -9.28
CA PHE A 64 7.35 3.72 -8.50
C PHE A 64 7.26 2.20 -8.36
N ASN A 65 6.04 1.65 -8.20
CA ASN A 65 5.84 0.21 -8.14
C ASN A 65 6.27 -0.49 -9.44
N ASN A 66 5.88 0.05 -10.57
CA ASN A 66 6.25 -0.51 -11.86
C ASN A 66 7.76 -0.44 -12.10
N GLU A 67 8.40 0.67 -11.72
CA GLU A 67 9.87 0.80 -11.84
C GLU A 67 10.60 -0.13 -10.87
N MET A 68 10.12 -0.28 -9.64
CA MET A 68 10.67 -1.21 -8.66
C MET A 68 10.65 -2.65 -9.21
N PHE A 69 9.50 -3.13 -9.71
CA PHE A 69 9.41 -4.48 -10.28
C PHE A 69 10.32 -4.66 -11.48
N LYS A 70 10.44 -3.68 -12.34
CA LYS A 70 11.35 -3.72 -13.50
C LYS A 70 12.81 -3.87 -13.10
N LYS A 71 13.24 -3.24 -12.00
CA LYS A 71 14.65 -3.18 -11.59
C LYS A 71 15.06 -4.26 -10.61
N ILE A 72 14.17 -4.61 -9.70
CA ILE A 72 14.49 -5.37 -8.48
C ILE A 72 13.88 -6.78 -8.51
N TYR A 73 12.83 -7.01 -9.30
CA TYR A 73 12.23 -8.33 -9.49
C TYR A 73 12.82 -9.01 -10.72
N TYR A 74 13.61 -10.06 -10.50
CA TYR A 74 14.21 -10.88 -11.56
C TYR A 74 14.49 -12.28 -11.05
N ASN A 75 14.56 -13.26 -11.96
CA ASN A 75 14.68 -14.69 -11.60
C ASN A 75 13.62 -15.13 -10.59
N ASP A 76 12.40 -14.64 -10.75
CA ASP A 76 11.23 -14.91 -9.87
C ASP A 76 11.45 -14.54 -8.39
N LYS A 77 12.31 -13.54 -8.10
CA LYS A 77 12.61 -13.09 -6.74
C LYS A 77 12.74 -11.58 -6.65
N LEU A 78 12.43 -11.05 -5.47
CA LEU A 78 12.75 -9.68 -5.09
C LEU A 78 14.12 -9.64 -4.41
N PHE A 79 15.05 -8.93 -5.02
CA PHE A 79 16.37 -8.72 -4.47
C PHE A 79 16.47 -7.39 -3.74
N PHE A 80 17.46 -7.25 -2.86
CA PHE A 80 17.70 -6.00 -2.15
C PHE A 80 18.14 -4.87 -3.08
N THR A 81 18.93 -5.21 -4.11
CA THR A 81 19.51 -4.26 -5.08
C THR A 81 19.01 -4.53 -6.48
N SER A 82 19.13 -3.50 -7.34
CA SER A 82 18.85 -3.60 -8.77
C SER A 82 19.76 -4.62 -9.46
N ASN A 83 19.23 -5.30 -10.49
CA ASN A 83 20.01 -6.17 -11.39
C ASN A 83 21.07 -5.43 -12.24
N TYR A 84 21.00 -4.10 -12.29
CA TYR A 84 21.98 -3.23 -12.99
C TYR A 84 23.14 -2.77 -12.10
N SER A 85 23.28 -3.32 -10.89
CA SER A 85 24.36 -2.94 -9.97
C SER A 85 25.64 -3.70 -10.33
N ASP A 86 26.52 -3.06 -11.08
CA ASP A 86 27.69 -3.65 -11.77
C ASP A 86 28.78 -4.22 -10.85
N ASN A 87 28.73 -4.07 -9.52
CA ASN A 87 29.83 -4.39 -8.63
C ASN A 87 29.45 -5.26 -7.43
N LEU A 88 28.34 -6.00 -7.50
CA LEU A 88 27.92 -6.85 -6.40
C LEU A 88 28.52 -8.25 -6.53
N ILE A 89 29.28 -8.66 -5.53
CA ILE A 89 29.81 -10.05 -5.42
C ILE A 89 28.67 -11.03 -5.17
N LEU A 90 27.63 -10.60 -4.43
CA LEU A 90 26.46 -11.41 -4.10
C LEU A 90 25.21 -10.55 -4.07
N GLN A 91 24.15 -11.05 -4.71
CA GLN A 91 22.83 -10.45 -4.61
C GLN A 91 22.05 -11.08 -3.46
N VAL A 92 21.53 -10.24 -2.56
CA VAL A 92 20.84 -10.66 -1.34
C VAL A 92 19.36 -10.34 -1.45
N GLU A 93 18.50 -11.25 -0.96
CA GLU A 93 17.08 -11.01 -0.78
C GLU A 93 16.83 -10.31 0.57
N ASP A 94 16.04 -9.24 0.59
CA ASP A 94 15.54 -8.63 1.83
C ASP A 94 14.13 -9.15 2.12
N LYS A 95 14.07 -10.31 2.74
CA LYS A 95 12.83 -11.08 2.92
C LYS A 95 12.38 -11.29 4.36
N TYR A 96 13.28 -11.09 5.33
CA TYR A 96 12.96 -11.34 6.72
C TYR A 96 12.56 -10.06 7.45
N ASP A 97 11.43 -10.13 8.14
CA ASP A 97 11.01 -9.08 9.05
C ASP A 97 11.91 -9.09 10.30
N ASN A 98 12.31 -7.91 10.73
CA ASN A 98 13.13 -7.68 11.92
C ASN A 98 12.44 -6.67 12.85
N ALA A 99 13.17 -5.66 13.32
CA ALA A 99 12.60 -4.53 14.06
C ALA A 99 11.63 -3.71 13.18
N THR A 100 11.84 -3.74 11.87
CA THR A 100 10.94 -3.19 10.85
C THR A 100 10.56 -4.31 9.88
N PRO A 101 9.40 -4.21 9.20
CA PRO A 101 9.06 -5.11 8.12
C PRO A 101 10.11 -5.10 7.01
N SER A 102 10.30 -6.23 6.35
CA SER A 102 11.18 -6.35 5.18
C SER A 102 10.60 -5.67 3.95
N GLY A 103 11.45 -5.35 2.98
CA GLY A 103 11.01 -4.85 1.69
C GLY A 103 10.06 -5.80 0.97
N LEU A 104 10.26 -7.12 1.09
CA LEU A 104 9.34 -8.13 0.59
C LEU A 104 7.96 -8.00 1.24
N SER A 105 7.90 -7.91 2.56
CA SER A 105 6.64 -7.85 3.31
C SER A 105 5.85 -6.58 2.99
N ILE A 106 6.52 -5.44 2.89
CA ILE A 106 5.90 -4.17 2.50
C ILE A 106 5.46 -4.21 1.02
N THR A 107 6.26 -4.78 0.12
CA THR A 107 5.85 -4.95 -1.28
C THR A 107 4.59 -5.80 -1.39
N TYR A 108 4.51 -6.88 -0.61
CA TYR A 108 3.34 -7.75 -0.56
C TYR A 108 2.07 -7.02 -0.10
N GLU A 109 2.18 -6.09 0.86
CA GLU A 109 1.08 -5.21 1.29
C GLU A 109 0.76 -4.15 0.23
N ASN A 110 1.77 -3.54 -0.41
CA ASN A 110 1.56 -2.56 -1.47
C ASN A 110 0.75 -3.13 -2.64
N LEU A 111 1.04 -4.37 -3.05
CA LEU A 111 0.28 -5.05 -4.10
C LEU A 111 -1.19 -5.25 -3.71
N LEU A 112 -1.46 -5.56 -2.44
CA LEU A 112 -2.82 -5.65 -1.92
C LEU A 112 -3.54 -4.30 -1.98
N LEU A 113 -2.88 -3.24 -1.52
CA LEU A 113 -3.43 -1.87 -1.54
C LEU A 113 -3.69 -1.40 -2.97
N LEU A 114 -2.74 -1.61 -3.88
CA LEU A 114 -2.89 -1.27 -5.29
C LEU A 114 -4.08 -1.99 -5.92
N TYR A 115 -4.20 -3.31 -5.73
CA TYR A 115 -5.35 -4.07 -6.20
C TYR A 115 -6.66 -3.53 -5.64
N ASN A 116 -6.71 -3.27 -4.35
CA ASN A 116 -7.90 -2.79 -3.68
C ASN A 116 -8.35 -1.40 -4.17
N ILE A 117 -7.40 -0.54 -4.54
CA ILE A 117 -7.68 0.82 -5.01
C ILE A 117 -8.03 0.85 -6.49
N THR A 118 -7.28 0.11 -7.31
CA THR A 118 -7.40 0.20 -8.79
C THR A 118 -8.29 -0.87 -9.38
N GLY A 119 -8.46 -2.02 -8.71
CA GLY A 119 -9.13 -3.19 -9.25
C GLY A 119 -8.30 -3.98 -10.28
N GLU A 120 -7.05 -3.58 -10.55
CA GLU A 120 -6.20 -4.22 -11.56
C GLU A 120 -5.71 -5.60 -11.10
N PHE A 121 -6.09 -6.62 -11.83
CA PHE A 121 -5.85 -8.02 -11.47
C PHE A 121 -4.38 -8.43 -11.49
N GLU A 122 -3.54 -7.69 -12.19
CA GLU A 122 -2.10 -7.94 -12.25
C GLU A 122 -1.43 -7.89 -10.87
N TYR A 123 -1.86 -6.97 -9.99
CA TYR A 123 -1.34 -6.88 -8.63
C TYR A 123 -1.65 -8.12 -7.78
N THR A 124 -2.84 -8.69 -7.95
CA THR A 124 -3.20 -9.96 -7.29
C THR A 124 -2.35 -11.11 -7.79
N LYS A 125 -2.11 -11.18 -9.09
CA LYS A 125 -1.27 -12.21 -9.70
C LYS A 125 0.16 -12.15 -9.17
N LEU A 126 0.79 -10.97 -9.17
CA LEU A 126 2.13 -10.76 -8.62
C LEU A 126 2.18 -11.14 -7.11
N ARG A 127 1.13 -10.79 -6.36
CA ARG A 127 1.02 -11.14 -4.95
C ARG A 127 0.95 -12.65 -4.72
N GLU A 128 0.19 -13.38 -5.53
CA GLU A 128 0.10 -14.84 -5.50
C GLU A 128 1.44 -15.48 -5.89
N GLU A 129 2.13 -14.96 -6.88
CA GLU A 129 3.47 -15.39 -7.28
C GLU A 129 4.46 -15.26 -6.11
N LEU A 130 4.54 -14.09 -5.46
CA LEU A 130 5.39 -13.89 -4.29
C LEU A 130 5.04 -14.85 -3.15
N PHE A 131 3.75 -15.07 -2.86
CA PHE A 131 3.34 -16.05 -1.85
C PHE A 131 3.82 -17.44 -2.19
N ASN A 132 3.67 -17.88 -3.44
CA ASN A 132 4.07 -19.22 -3.88
C ASN A 132 5.58 -19.44 -3.81
N ILE A 133 6.37 -18.40 -4.08
CA ILE A 133 7.84 -18.44 -3.98
C ILE A 133 8.28 -18.67 -2.53
N TYR A 134 7.71 -17.94 -1.58
CA TYR A 134 8.18 -17.92 -0.20
C TYR A 134 7.39 -18.83 0.76
N LYS A 135 6.27 -19.43 0.34
CA LYS A 135 5.38 -20.24 1.22
C LYS A 135 6.06 -21.35 2.00
N SER A 136 7.03 -22.02 1.38
CA SER A 136 7.77 -23.13 2.04
C SER A 136 8.64 -22.58 3.17
N GLU A 137 9.32 -21.46 2.95
CA GLU A 137 10.17 -20.83 3.94
C GLU A 137 9.35 -20.16 5.05
N ILE A 138 8.22 -19.54 4.69
CA ILE A 138 7.24 -19.00 5.65
C ILE A 138 6.72 -20.10 6.58
N SER A 139 6.42 -21.27 6.04
CA SER A 139 5.95 -22.41 6.85
C SER A 139 7.00 -22.92 7.83
N LEU A 140 8.28 -22.86 7.46
CA LEU A 140 9.40 -23.30 8.31
C LEU A 140 9.78 -22.25 9.36
N LYS A 141 9.67 -20.97 9.04
CA LYS A 141 10.14 -19.85 9.87
C LYS A 141 9.11 -18.71 9.95
N PRO A 142 7.87 -18.97 10.40
CA PRO A 142 6.78 -17.97 10.34
C PRO A 142 7.09 -16.69 11.12
N HIS A 143 7.88 -16.76 12.18
CA HIS A 143 8.27 -15.61 12.99
C HIS A 143 9.15 -14.58 12.25
N LEU A 144 9.82 -14.99 11.17
CA LEU A 144 10.61 -14.10 10.32
C LEU A 144 9.78 -13.43 9.21
N PHE A 145 8.48 -13.73 9.13
CA PHE A 145 7.55 -13.20 8.13
C PHE A 145 6.30 -12.63 8.78
N SER A 146 6.45 -12.02 9.93
CA SER A 146 5.31 -11.57 10.76
C SER A 146 4.42 -10.57 10.04
N PHE A 147 5.00 -9.57 9.37
CA PHE A 147 4.24 -8.56 8.63
C PHE A 147 3.68 -9.12 7.32
N PHE A 148 4.41 -10.01 6.65
CA PHE A 148 3.92 -10.72 5.48
C PHE A 148 2.65 -11.52 5.80
N LEU A 149 2.68 -12.28 6.90
CA LEU A 149 1.54 -13.06 7.39
C LEU A 149 0.38 -12.16 7.83
N TYR A 150 0.68 -11.06 8.52
CA TYR A 150 -0.31 -10.04 8.85
C TYR A 150 -1.01 -9.50 7.60
N SER A 151 -0.26 -9.11 6.57
CA SER A 151 -0.80 -8.66 5.28
C SER A 151 -1.67 -9.74 4.61
N ASN A 152 -1.23 -11.00 4.67
CA ASN A 152 -1.97 -12.12 4.09
C ASN A 152 -3.32 -12.37 4.80
N LEU A 153 -3.33 -12.31 6.12
CA LEU A 153 -4.55 -12.47 6.93
C LEU A 153 -5.53 -11.30 6.74
N ASN A 154 -5.01 -10.07 6.69
CA ASN A 154 -5.83 -8.88 6.53
C ASN A 154 -6.39 -8.67 5.11
N SER A 155 -5.91 -9.42 4.13
CA SER A 155 -6.46 -9.35 2.77
C SER A 155 -7.96 -9.58 2.68
N LYS A 156 -8.51 -10.28 3.69
CA LYS A 156 -9.95 -10.62 3.78
C LYS A 156 -10.77 -9.61 4.58
N ARG A 157 -10.17 -8.53 5.12
CA ARG A 157 -10.84 -7.61 6.07
C ARG A 157 -10.78 -6.13 5.64
N LYS A 158 -10.66 -5.87 4.35
CA LYS A 158 -10.69 -4.49 3.84
C LYS A 158 -12.13 -4.07 3.56
N PHE A 159 -12.46 -2.86 4.02
CA PHE A 159 -13.73 -2.20 3.77
C PHE A 159 -13.56 -1.19 2.64
N PHE A 160 -14.49 -1.17 1.72
CA PHE A 160 -14.55 -0.14 0.67
C PHE A 160 -15.80 0.69 0.90
N ILE A 161 -15.63 2.00 1.02
CA ILE A 161 -16.74 2.94 1.13
C ILE A 161 -16.77 3.78 -0.14
N VAL A 162 -17.77 3.58 -0.98
CA VAL A 162 -18.04 4.42 -2.14
C VAL A 162 -19.01 5.51 -1.71
N THR A 163 -18.59 6.78 -1.81
CA THR A 163 -19.39 7.93 -1.41
C THR A 163 -19.00 9.19 -2.18
N LEU A 164 -19.76 10.26 -2.01
CA LEU A 164 -19.42 11.56 -2.58
C LEU A 164 -18.17 12.14 -1.92
N GLU A 165 -17.41 12.92 -2.66
CA GLU A 165 -16.12 13.48 -2.22
C GLU A 165 -16.23 14.35 -0.96
N ASP A 166 -17.26 15.15 -0.88
CA ASP A 166 -17.57 16.04 0.27
C ASP A 166 -17.93 15.28 1.56
N GLU A 167 -18.43 14.05 1.45
CA GLU A 167 -18.77 13.21 2.61
C GLU A 167 -17.55 12.46 3.18
N ILE A 168 -16.49 12.26 2.41
CA ILE A 168 -15.34 11.41 2.81
C ILE A 168 -14.71 11.91 4.12
N ASN A 169 -14.42 13.19 4.22
CA ASN A 169 -13.77 13.76 5.41
C ASN A 169 -14.69 13.65 6.63
N ALA A 170 -15.97 13.91 6.48
CA ALA A 170 -16.94 13.80 7.56
C ALA A 170 -17.10 12.35 8.08
N ILE A 171 -16.95 11.35 7.22
CA ILE A 171 -16.95 9.94 7.63
C ILE A 171 -15.64 9.59 8.34
N LYS A 172 -14.49 10.02 7.80
CA LYS A 172 -13.18 9.79 8.41
C LYS A 172 -13.10 10.37 9.83
N ASP A 173 -13.52 11.59 10.02
CA ASP A 173 -13.54 12.26 11.32
C ASP A 173 -14.40 11.50 12.33
N GLU A 174 -15.57 11.01 11.91
CA GLU A 174 -16.44 10.24 12.77
C GLU A 174 -15.85 8.86 13.11
N LEU A 175 -15.23 8.18 12.14
CA LEU A 175 -14.53 6.91 12.40
C LEU A 175 -13.38 7.09 13.40
N ILE A 176 -12.61 8.17 13.27
CA ILE A 176 -11.50 8.50 14.19
C ILE A 176 -12.04 8.79 15.58
N ASN A 177 -13.10 9.60 15.70
CA ASN A 177 -13.73 9.93 16.98
C ASN A 177 -14.26 8.68 17.69
N GLU A 178 -14.69 7.69 16.92
CA GLU A 178 -15.17 6.40 17.42
C GLU A 178 -14.04 5.36 17.60
N MET A 179 -12.76 5.78 17.49
CA MET A 179 -11.56 4.94 17.59
C MET A 179 -11.53 3.77 16.59
N ILE A 180 -12.17 3.91 15.45
CA ILE A 180 -12.15 2.90 14.38
C ILE A 180 -10.93 3.13 13.49
N PRO A 181 -10.04 2.14 13.31
CA PRO A 181 -8.86 2.27 12.46
C PRO A 181 -9.24 2.48 11.00
N ILE A 182 -8.92 3.65 10.44
CA ILE A 182 -9.17 3.95 9.03
C ILE A 182 -8.21 3.24 8.07
N SER A 183 -7.13 2.65 8.56
CA SER A 183 -6.13 1.91 7.77
C SER A 183 -6.71 0.71 7.00
N ASN A 184 -7.82 0.15 7.48
CA ASN A 184 -8.52 -0.95 6.83
C ASN A 184 -9.69 -0.51 5.96
N ILE A 185 -9.87 0.80 5.77
CA ILE A 185 -11.00 1.38 5.03
C ILE A 185 -10.45 2.16 3.85
N ILE A 186 -10.91 1.81 2.66
CA ILE A 186 -10.55 2.50 1.42
C ILE A 186 -11.78 3.28 0.96
N PHE A 187 -11.59 4.59 0.79
CA PHE A 187 -12.63 5.47 0.29
C PHE A 187 -12.51 5.60 -1.23
N LEU A 188 -13.61 5.32 -1.92
CA LEU A 188 -13.72 5.48 -3.37
C LEU A 188 -14.72 6.59 -3.66
N LYS A 189 -14.35 7.51 -4.55
CA LYS A 189 -15.23 8.59 -4.95
C LYS A 189 -16.34 8.08 -5.86
N ASN A 190 -17.58 8.43 -5.52
CA ASN A 190 -18.69 8.29 -6.44
C ASN A 190 -18.74 9.51 -7.37
N ASN A 191 -18.42 9.32 -8.64
CA ASN A 191 -18.41 10.40 -9.64
C ASN A 191 -19.81 10.74 -10.17
N ASP A 192 -20.82 9.94 -9.87
CA ASP A 192 -22.21 10.22 -10.24
C ASP A 192 -22.89 11.09 -9.20
N LYS A 193 -22.87 12.42 -9.43
CA LYS A 193 -23.54 13.41 -8.59
C LYS A 193 -25.06 13.28 -8.54
N HIS A 194 -25.66 12.52 -9.47
CA HIS A 194 -27.10 12.25 -9.52
C HIS A 194 -27.48 10.92 -8.87
N SER A 195 -26.49 10.16 -8.40
CA SER A 195 -26.74 8.89 -7.71
C SER A 195 -27.56 9.12 -6.45
N LYS A 196 -28.66 8.37 -6.32
CA LYS A 196 -29.45 8.30 -5.09
C LYS A 196 -28.73 7.48 -3.99
N ILE A 197 -27.61 6.85 -4.32
CA ILE A 197 -26.80 6.03 -3.40
C ILE A 197 -25.83 6.97 -2.69
N LYS A 198 -26.09 7.25 -1.42
CA LYS A 198 -25.22 8.09 -0.62
C LYS A 198 -23.99 7.35 -0.12
N TYR A 199 -24.17 6.12 0.36
CA TYR A 199 -23.09 5.27 0.84
C TYR A 199 -23.25 3.86 0.30
N GLN A 200 -22.18 3.31 -0.26
CA GLN A 200 -22.08 1.90 -0.59
C GLN A 200 -20.90 1.32 0.17
N LEU A 201 -21.15 0.33 1.00
CA LEU A 201 -20.14 -0.38 1.76
C LEU A 201 -19.91 -1.75 1.14
N CYS A 202 -18.67 -2.05 0.79
CA CYS A 202 -18.29 -3.35 0.27
C CYS A 202 -17.31 -4.04 1.23
N VAL A 203 -17.61 -5.29 1.57
CA VAL A 203 -16.79 -6.15 2.42
C VAL A 203 -16.71 -7.51 1.74
N ASN A 204 -15.50 -8.03 1.51
CA ASN A 204 -15.28 -9.36 0.91
C ASN A 204 -16.07 -9.57 -0.41
N LYS A 205 -16.10 -8.59 -1.30
CA LYS A 205 -16.84 -8.56 -2.58
C LYS A 205 -18.38 -8.47 -2.44
N ASN A 206 -18.91 -8.44 -1.25
CA ASN A 206 -20.35 -8.18 -1.02
C ASN A 206 -20.53 -6.69 -0.76
N CYS A 207 -21.38 -6.05 -1.55
CA CYS A 207 -21.67 -4.62 -1.41
C CYS A 207 -23.10 -4.42 -0.95
N ILE A 208 -23.28 -3.54 0.04
CA ILE A 208 -24.58 -3.11 0.56
C ILE A 208 -24.73 -1.60 0.41
N ILE A 209 -25.96 -1.15 0.19
CA ILE A 209 -26.29 0.27 0.14
C ILE A 209 -26.78 0.68 1.52
N ILE A 210 -26.20 1.73 2.06
CA ILE A 210 -26.53 2.27 3.38
C ILE A 210 -27.08 3.68 3.18
N LYS A 211 -28.18 3.98 3.87
CA LYS A 211 -28.92 5.23 3.67
C LYS A 211 -28.34 6.41 4.43
N ASP A 212 -27.84 6.16 5.61
CA ASP A 212 -27.30 7.21 6.47
C ASP A 212 -25.93 6.87 7.07
N LYS A 213 -25.22 7.90 7.51
CA LYS A 213 -23.86 7.81 8.03
C LYS A 213 -23.77 7.04 9.35
N LYS A 214 -24.78 7.16 10.21
CA LYS A 214 -24.81 6.51 11.52
C LYS A 214 -24.92 5.00 11.38
N ASP A 215 -25.75 4.54 10.45
CA ASP A 215 -25.87 3.11 10.12
C ASP A 215 -24.59 2.57 9.52
N LEU A 216 -23.91 3.37 8.65
CA LEU A 216 -22.61 3.02 8.09
C LEU A 216 -21.57 2.77 9.20
N ILE A 217 -21.42 3.70 10.12
CA ILE A 217 -20.47 3.59 11.24
C ILE A 217 -20.80 2.39 12.13
N THR A 218 -22.10 2.22 12.45
CA THR A 218 -22.55 1.09 13.27
C THR A 218 -22.24 -0.25 12.62
N TYR A 219 -22.45 -0.37 11.31
CA TYR A 219 -22.13 -1.59 10.57
C TYR A 219 -20.63 -1.88 10.57
N ILE A 220 -19.80 -0.88 10.31
CA ILE A 220 -18.34 -1.02 10.31
C ILE A 220 -17.86 -1.48 11.69
N LYS A 221 -18.34 -0.87 12.78
CA LYS A 221 -18.02 -1.30 14.14
C LYS A 221 -18.31 -2.78 14.36
N LYS A 222 -19.49 -3.23 13.97
CA LYS A 222 -19.90 -4.62 14.14
C LYS A 222 -18.99 -5.60 13.41
N GLU A 223 -18.61 -5.27 12.17
CA GLU A 223 -17.76 -6.12 11.33
C GLU A 223 -16.28 -6.11 11.74
N MET A 224 -15.82 -5.05 12.42
CA MET A 224 -14.43 -4.96 12.89
C MET A 224 -14.18 -5.66 14.24
N ILE A 225 -15.23 -5.92 15.02
CA ILE A 225 -15.13 -6.57 16.35
C ILE A 225 -15.05 -8.10 16.25
N ILE A 226 -15.30 -8.67 15.07
CA ILE A 226 -15.20 -10.11 14.79
C ILE A 226 -13.85 -10.42 14.13
#